data_c349d44a61c9296868dda7ec0562ad7f
#
_entry.id   c349d44a61c9296868dda7ec0562ad7f
#
_cell.length_a   1.000
_cell.length_b   1.000
_cell.length_c   1.000
_cell.angle_alpha   90.00
_cell.angle_beta   90.00
_cell.angle_gamma   90.00
#
_symmetry.space_group_name_H-M   'P 1'
#
loop_
_entity.id
_entity.type
_entity.pdbx_description
1 polymer ?
#
loop_
_entity_poly.entity_id
_entity_poly.type
_entity_poly.pdbx_seq_one_letter_code
_entity_poly.pdbx_strand_id
1 'polypeptide(L)'
;MRLTRLIKFETRIVVARVSEEIRKATIYLNPEFAKRCGIKEGDVVAVSRGNRGLRFRVKLLETAPEDGGIIPNSIFSNFLADFESFKSFRADIELSEGDESTEEDVIRIIMQRK
;
A
#
# COMPACT_ATOMS: atom_id res chain seq x y z
N MET A 1 -20.05 -9.90 8.27
CA MET A 1 -19.14 -8.80 7.91
C MET A 1 -18.33 -8.37 9.12
N ARG A 2 -17.04 -8.20 8.95
CA ARG A 2 -16.18 -7.74 10.04
C ARG A 2 -16.19 -6.22 10.05
N LEU A 3 -16.42 -5.63 11.21
CA LEU A 3 -16.42 -4.17 11.35
C LEU A 3 -15.07 -3.56 10.97
N THR A 4 -13.97 -4.27 11.22
CA THR A 4 -12.63 -3.79 10.90
C THR A 4 -12.41 -3.54 9.40
N ARG A 5 -13.19 -4.17 8.53
CA ARG A 5 -13.10 -3.92 7.09
C ARG A 5 -13.66 -2.58 6.66
N LEU A 6 -14.48 -1.99 7.51
CA LEU A 6 -15.09 -0.68 7.23
C LEU A 6 -14.22 0.45 7.76
N ILE A 7 -13.14 0.14 8.47
CA ILE A 7 -12.28 1.13 9.08
C ILE A 7 -11.11 1.40 8.18
N LYS A 8 -10.95 2.66 7.80
CA LYS A 8 -9.78 3.14 7.06
C LYS A 8 -8.83 3.82 8.03
N PHE A 9 -7.55 3.56 7.86
CA PHE A 9 -6.52 4.15 8.70
C PHE A 9 -5.68 5.10 7.84
N GLU A 10 -5.58 6.34 8.28
CA GLU A 10 -4.69 7.29 7.62
C GLU A 10 -3.25 6.86 7.87
N THR A 11 -2.47 6.79 6.81
CA THR A 11 -1.15 6.18 6.84
C THR A 11 -0.15 7.04 6.10
N ARG A 12 1.01 7.23 6.69
CA ARG A 12 2.12 7.88 6.01
C ARG A 12 2.90 6.82 5.22
N ILE A 13 2.98 7.00 3.92
CA ILE A 13 3.67 6.08 3.04
C ILE A 13 4.97 6.73 2.56
N VAL A 14 6.07 6.03 2.78
CA VAL A 14 7.38 6.43 2.28
C VAL A 14 7.73 5.52 1.11
N VAL A 15 8.18 6.09 0.00
CA VAL A 15 8.62 5.33 -1.15
C VAL A 15 10.14 5.17 -1.06
N ALA A 16 10.61 3.95 -1.05
CA ALA A 16 12.03 3.68 -0.88
C ALA A 16 12.52 2.63 -1.89
N ARG A 17 13.81 2.69 -2.21
CA ARG A 17 14.41 1.67 -3.05
C ARG A 17 14.60 0.38 -2.26
N VAL A 18 14.33 -0.73 -2.92
CA VAL A 18 14.64 -2.06 -2.39
C VAL A 18 15.47 -2.78 -3.44
N SER A 19 16.27 -3.74 -3.00
CA SER A 19 17.15 -4.49 -3.90
C SER A 19 16.42 -5.56 -4.70
N GLU A 20 15.21 -5.90 -4.28
CA GLU A 20 14.42 -6.94 -4.94
C GLU A 20 13.59 -6.37 -6.08
N GLU A 21 13.38 -7.19 -7.11
CA GLU A 21 12.44 -6.85 -8.16
C GLU A 21 11.01 -7.01 -7.63
N ILE A 22 10.21 -5.97 -7.75
CA ILE A 22 8.85 -5.97 -7.24
C ILE A 22 7.87 -6.12 -8.40
N ARG A 23 7.29 -7.32 -8.51
CA ARG A 23 6.28 -7.64 -9.52
C ARG A 23 4.86 -7.63 -8.98
N LYS A 24 4.72 -7.80 -7.68
CA LYS A 24 3.44 -7.75 -6.99
C LYS A 24 3.48 -6.66 -5.95
N ALA A 25 2.35 -6.02 -5.75
CA ALA A 25 2.28 -4.91 -4.81
C ALA A 25 2.56 -5.38 -3.39
N THR A 26 3.58 -4.82 -2.77
CA THR A 26 4.01 -5.15 -1.41
C THR A 26 4.14 -3.86 -0.61
N ILE A 27 3.65 -3.89 0.63
CA ILE A 27 3.80 -2.78 1.56
C ILE A 27 4.47 -3.31 2.83
N TYR A 28 5.48 -2.57 3.32
CA TYR A 28 6.15 -2.89 4.58
C TYR A 28 5.59 -1.97 5.64
N LEU A 29 4.85 -2.52 6.60
CA LEU A 29 4.28 -1.75 7.70
C LEU A 29 5.12 -1.87 8.96
N ASN A 30 5.16 -0.80 9.72
CA ASN A 30 5.75 -0.85 11.05
C ASN A 30 4.93 -1.83 11.91
N PRO A 31 5.56 -2.77 12.63
CA PRO A 31 4.84 -3.77 13.41
C PRO A 31 3.86 -3.19 14.43
N GLU A 32 4.25 -2.12 15.13
CA GLU A 32 3.37 -1.48 16.11
C GLU A 32 2.17 -0.83 15.43
N PHE A 33 2.38 -0.17 14.31
CA PHE A 33 1.30 0.42 13.54
C PHE A 33 0.33 -0.65 13.06
N ALA A 34 0.86 -1.73 12.48
CA ALA A 34 0.04 -2.84 12.01
C ALA A 34 -0.80 -3.44 13.13
N LYS A 35 -0.18 -3.63 14.29
CA LYS A 35 -0.86 -4.18 15.46
C LYS A 35 -2.02 -3.28 15.89
N ARG A 36 -1.82 -1.97 15.93
CA ARG A 36 -2.88 -1.02 16.28
C ARG A 36 -4.03 -1.06 15.29
N CYS A 37 -3.74 -1.33 14.03
CA CYS A 37 -4.75 -1.41 12.97
C CYS A 37 -5.38 -2.79 12.83
N GLY A 38 -4.93 -3.77 13.58
CA GLY A 38 -5.42 -5.14 13.45
C GLY A 38 -4.95 -5.83 12.19
N ILE A 39 -3.82 -5.43 11.65
CA ILE A 39 -3.24 -5.96 10.41
C ILE A 39 -2.08 -6.87 10.76
N LYS A 40 -2.01 -8.01 10.10
CA LYS A 40 -0.95 -9.01 10.32
C LYS A 40 -0.12 -9.19 9.05
N GLU A 41 1.09 -9.68 9.24
CA GLU A 41 1.93 -10.06 8.09
C GLU A 41 1.20 -11.09 7.24
N GLY A 42 1.22 -10.89 5.94
CA GLY A 42 0.52 -11.76 4.99
C GLY A 42 -0.88 -11.29 4.64
N ASP A 43 -1.44 -10.37 5.40
CA ASP A 43 -2.73 -9.77 5.05
C ASP A 43 -2.61 -8.95 3.78
N VAL A 44 -3.76 -8.71 3.14
CA VAL A 44 -3.85 -7.79 2.01
C VAL A 44 -4.61 -6.55 2.48
N VAL A 45 -4.07 -5.40 2.16
CA VAL A 45 -4.71 -4.11 2.47
C VAL A 45 -4.95 -3.34 1.19
N ALA A 46 -6.06 -2.64 1.13
CA ALA A 46 -6.35 -1.69 0.07
C ALA A 46 -5.75 -0.35 0.48
N VAL A 47 -4.89 0.19 -0.36
CA VAL A 47 -4.28 1.50 -0.15
C VAL A 47 -4.90 2.44 -1.15
N SER A 48 -5.54 3.50 -0.66
CA SER A 48 -6.23 4.44 -1.53
C SER A 48 -5.77 5.87 -1.27
N ARG A 49 -5.68 6.63 -2.35
CA ARG A 49 -5.32 8.04 -2.32
C ARG A 49 -6.15 8.75 -3.38
N GLY A 50 -7.11 9.54 -2.92
CA GLY A 50 -8.08 10.15 -3.83
C GLY A 50 -8.89 9.08 -4.54
N ASN A 51 -8.89 9.11 -5.87
CA ASN A 51 -9.61 8.13 -6.68
C ASN A 51 -8.73 6.97 -7.16
N ARG A 52 -7.52 6.86 -6.62
CA ARG A 52 -6.59 5.79 -6.96
C ARG A 52 -6.49 4.81 -5.82
N GLY A 53 -6.45 3.54 -6.15
CA GLY A 53 -6.32 2.51 -5.14
C GLY A 53 -5.74 1.23 -5.70
N LEU A 54 -4.98 0.54 -4.89
CA LEU A 54 -4.38 -0.76 -5.21
C LEU A 54 -4.39 -1.60 -3.94
N ARG A 55 -4.27 -2.90 -4.11
CA ARG A 55 -4.15 -3.84 -3.00
C ARG A 55 -2.70 -4.26 -2.87
N PHE A 56 -2.23 -4.32 -1.62
CA PHE A 56 -0.85 -4.65 -1.30
C PHE A 56 -0.80 -5.78 -0.29
N ARG A 57 0.16 -6.69 -0.47
CA ARG A 57 0.45 -7.73 0.51
C ARG A 57 1.32 -7.12 1.60
N VAL A 58 0.97 -7.38 2.87
CA VAL A 58 1.67 -6.79 4.02
C VAL A 58 2.86 -7.64 4.44
N LYS A 59 3.99 -6.97 4.62
CA LYS A 59 5.15 -7.49 5.34
C LYS A 59 5.47 -6.51 6.45
N LEU A 60 6.04 -6.99 7.53
CA LEU A 60 6.37 -6.14 8.68
C LEU A 60 7.86 -5.75 8.62
N LEU A 61 8.14 -4.50 8.95
CA LEU A 61 9.50 -3.97 8.93
C LEU A 61 9.65 -2.95 10.06
N GLU A 62 10.50 -3.24 11.02
CA GLU A 62 10.66 -2.39 12.21
C GLU A 62 11.16 -0.98 11.89
N THR A 63 11.89 -0.83 10.79
CA THR A 63 12.41 0.48 10.39
C THR A 63 11.41 1.30 9.59
N ALA A 64 10.22 0.77 9.29
CA ALA A 64 9.19 1.55 8.64
C ALA A 64 8.68 2.64 9.59
N PRO A 65 8.11 3.74 9.04
CA PRO A 65 7.58 4.82 9.88
C PRO A 65 6.56 4.32 10.90
N GLU A 66 6.61 4.87 12.11
CA GLU A 66 5.71 4.47 13.20
C GLU A 66 4.24 4.73 12.90
N ASP A 67 3.95 5.63 11.99
CA ASP A 67 2.59 5.98 11.60
C ASP A 67 2.22 5.48 10.20
N GLY A 68 2.95 4.49 9.70
CA GLY A 68 2.67 4.03 8.35
C GLY A 68 3.55 2.92 7.85
N GLY A 69 4.04 3.08 6.63
CA GLY A 69 4.81 2.03 5.99
C GLY A 69 5.64 2.52 4.82
N ILE A 70 6.30 1.55 4.19
CA ILE A 70 7.15 1.76 3.03
C ILE A 70 6.57 0.97 1.86
N ILE A 71 6.41 1.64 0.72
CA ILE A 71 6.12 0.98 -0.55
C ILE A 71 7.38 1.06 -1.39
N PRO A 72 7.89 -0.07 -1.88
CA PRO A 72 9.06 -0.06 -2.77
C PRO A 72 8.81 0.80 -4.01
N ASN A 73 9.82 1.54 -4.42
CA ASN A 73 9.75 2.34 -5.65
C ASN A 73 9.47 1.38 -6.82
N SER A 74 8.32 1.57 -7.47
CA SER A 74 7.80 0.61 -8.43
C SER A 74 6.66 1.25 -9.21
N ILE A 75 6.12 0.50 -10.15
CA ILE A 75 4.92 0.92 -10.88
C ILE A 75 3.75 1.19 -9.91
N PHE A 76 3.70 0.47 -8.79
CA PHE A 76 2.63 0.62 -7.81
C PHE A 76 2.72 1.94 -7.06
N SER A 77 3.91 2.29 -6.58
CA SER A 77 4.11 3.56 -5.90
C SER A 77 3.89 4.75 -6.85
N ASN A 78 4.35 4.61 -8.09
CA ASN A 78 4.18 5.65 -9.10
C ASN A 78 2.70 5.88 -9.45
N PHE A 79 1.91 4.82 -9.44
CA PHE A 79 0.48 4.93 -9.71
C PHE A 79 -0.24 5.71 -8.58
N LEU A 80 0.14 5.47 -7.33
CA LEU A 80 -0.50 6.11 -6.19
C LEU A 80 0.00 7.53 -5.94
N ALA A 81 1.31 7.76 -6.13
CA ALA A 81 1.91 9.06 -5.92
C ALA A 81 1.62 10.00 -7.08
N ASP A 82 1.60 11.29 -6.82
CA ASP A 82 1.58 12.27 -7.87
C ASP A 82 2.99 12.82 -8.08
N PHE A 83 3.12 13.72 -9.02
CA PHE A 83 4.40 14.29 -9.40
C PHE A 83 5.12 14.99 -8.24
N GLU A 84 4.37 15.59 -7.33
CA GLU A 84 4.95 16.36 -6.23
C GLU A 84 5.27 15.52 -5.00
N SER A 85 4.65 14.35 -4.86
CA SER A 85 4.75 13.53 -3.65
C SER A 85 5.28 12.13 -3.91
N PHE A 86 6.19 12.00 -4.87
CA PHE A 86 6.71 10.68 -5.26
C PHE A 86 7.57 9.99 -4.19
N LYS A 87 8.06 10.72 -3.17
CA LYS A 87 8.89 10.16 -2.10
C LYS A 87 8.10 9.79 -0.86
N SER A 88 7.03 10.51 -0.60
CA SER A 88 6.15 10.19 0.52
C SER A 88 4.79 10.83 0.31
N PHE A 89 3.77 10.20 0.85
CA PHE A 89 2.42 10.72 0.75
C PHE A 89 1.55 10.10 1.84
N ARG A 90 0.38 10.67 2.04
CA ARG A 90 -0.62 10.09 2.93
C ARG A 90 -1.65 9.34 2.11
N ALA A 91 -2.08 8.22 2.63
CA ALA A 91 -3.08 7.38 2.00
C ALA A 91 -3.92 6.72 3.09
N ASP A 92 -5.09 6.25 2.71
CA ASP A 92 -5.91 5.45 3.60
C ASP A 92 -5.65 3.98 3.33
N ILE A 93 -5.56 3.18 4.39
CA ILE A 93 -5.46 1.73 4.25
C ILE A 93 -6.61 1.06 4.98
N GLU A 94 -7.05 -0.07 4.44
CA GLU A 94 -8.07 -0.90 5.07
C GLU A 94 -7.81 -2.36 4.71
N LEU A 95 -8.23 -3.27 5.59
CA LEU A 95 -8.13 -4.69 5.27
C LEU A 95 -8.96 -5.00 4.04
N SER A 96 -8.42 -5.87 3.19
CA SER A 96 -9.05 -6.23 1.93
C SER A 96 -9.05 -7.75 1.75
N GLU A 97 -9.89 -8.23 0.88
CA GLU A 97 -9.91 -9.63 0.47
C GLU A 97 -9.24 -9.78 -0.89
N GLY A 98 -8.87 -11.01 -1.19
CA GLY A 98 -8.26 -11.34 -2.46
C GLY A 98 -6.75 -11.18 -2.44
N ASP A 99 -6.17 -11.14 -3.61
CA ASP A 99 -4.72 -11.05 -3.75
C ASP A 99 -4.27 -9.63 -3.97
N GLU A 100 -2.99 -9.39 -3.76
CA GLU A 100 -2.36 -8.10 -4.03
C GLU A 100 -2.41 -7.78 -5.53
N SER A 101 -2.36 -6.49 -5.84
CA SER A 101 -2.35 -6.02 -7.23
C SER A 101 -1.09 -6.44 -7.95
N THR A 102 -1.18 -6.60 -9.27
CA THR A 102 -0.08 -6.96 -10.14
C THR A 102 0.24 -5.81 -11.08
N GLU A 103 1.38 -5.88 -11.74
CA GLU A 103 1.74 -4.90 -12.77
C GLU A 103 0.67 -4.82 -13.85
N GLU A 104 0.11 -5.96 -14.23
CA GLU A 104 -0.95 -6.01 -15.24
C GLU A 104 -2.20 -5.27 -14.79
N ASP A 105 -2.53 -5.34 -13.50
CA ASP A 105 -3.67 -4.61 -12.95
C ASP A 105 -3.48 -3.11 -13.11
N VAL A 106 -2.29 -2.61 -12.82
CA VAL A 106 -1.97 -1.18 -12.95
C VAL A 106 -2.07 -0.74 -14.41
N ILE A 107 -1.48 -1.50 -15.31
CA ILE A 107 -1.50 -1.20 -16.73
C ILE A 107 -2.94 -1.16 -17.24
N ARG A 108 -3.76 -2.12 -16.82
CA ARG A 108 -5.17 -2.17 -17.22
C ARG A 108 -5.92 -0.93 -16.76
N ILE A 109 -5.71 -0.51 -15.52
CA ILE A 109 -6.36 0.68 -14.98
C ILE A 109 -5.96 1.93 -15.78
N ILE A 110 -4.68 2.09 -16.07
CA ILE A 110 -4.17 3.23 -16.84
C ILE A 110 -4.80 3.26 -18.23
N MET A 111 -4.88 2.11 -18.89
CA MET A 111 -5.45 2.03 -20.24
C MET A 111 -6.95 2.33 -20.25
N GLN A 112 -7.67 1.97 -19.20
CA GLN A 112 -9.10 2.22 -19.11
C GLN A 112 -9.44 3.69 -18.86
N ARG A 113 -8.47 4.48 -18.41
CA ARG A 113 -8.70 5.89 -18.07
C ARG A 113 -8.54 6.85 -19.24
N LYS A 114 -8.25 6.35 -20.38
CA LYS A 114 -8.09 7.20 -21.56
C LYS A 114 -9.41 7.73 -22.07
#